data_ce94300351e42e81057253fd431467f6
#
_entry.id   ce94300351e42e81057253fd431467f6
#
_cell.length_a   1.000
_cell.length_b   1.000
_cell.length_c   1.000
_cell.angle_alpha   90.00
_cell.angle_beta   90.00
_cell.angle_gamma   90.00
#
_symmetry.space_group_name_H-M   'P 1'
#
loop_
_entity.id
_entity.type
_entity.pdbx_description
1 polymer ?
#
loop_
_entity_poly.entity_id
_entity_poly.type
_entity_poly.pdbx_seq_one_letter_code
_entity_poly.pdbx_strand_id
1 'polypeptide(L)'
;EFLHRVYFVSDGIKLSQLREISGVDGTTLQNWVKRGWLLNPVNKLYGIDQLARILIINMMRDTVQLSRISFLLSYINGRIDTADDDIVQESVLYDYICRVLDIIDPDAPDARLRHVIAEVTSDYEERFPGAGDRLTTALEIIVRAYQATILKRHTDKLFEKIEADGMPQVL
;
A
#
# COMPACT_ATOMS: atom_id res chain seq x y z
N GLU A 1 6.58 9.85 -7.91
CA GLU A 1 7.00 10.01 -9.32
C GLU A 1 6.35 8.96 -10.25
N PHE A 2 6.30 7.67 -9.85
CA PHE A 2 5.69 6.60 -10.65
C PHE A 2 4.21 6.86 -10.96
N LEU A 3 3.40 7.14 -9.94
CA LEU A 3 1.96 7.39 -10.11
C LEU A 3 1.69 8.59 -11.02
N HIS A 4 2.42 9.70 -10.88
CA HIS A 4 2.26 10.87 -11.71
C HIS A 4 2.57 10.58 -13.18
N ARG A 5 3.53 9.71 -13.49
CA ARG A 5 3.83 9.30 -14.88
C ARG A 5 2.66 8.52 -15.50
N VAL A 6 2.01 7.65 -14.74
CA VAL A 6 0.84 6.87 -15.20
C VAL A 6 -0.33 7.80 -15.55
N TYR A 7 -0.52 8.89 -14.80
CA TYR A 7 -1.65 9.83 -14.95
C TYR A 7 -1.32 11.08 -15.77
N PHE A 8 -0.08 11.27 -16.22
CA PHE A 8 0.32 12.46 -16.98
C PHE A 8 -0.44 12.61 -18.31
N VAL A 9 -0.98 11.54 -18.88
CA VAL A 9 -1.61 11.51 -20.21
C VAL A 9 -3.12 11.29 -20.14
N SER A 10 -3.70 10.98 -18.96
CA SER A 10 -5.14 10.69 -18.86
C SER A 10 -5.72 11.07 -17.49
N ASP A 11 -6.97 11.52 -17.47
CA ASP A 11 -7.72 11.86 -16.26
C ASP A 11 -8.07 10.63 -15.37
N GLY A 12 -7.56 9.45 -15.72
CA GLY A 12 -7.78 8.20 -15.01
C GLY A 12 -7.42 6.98 -15.83
N ILE A 13 -7.38 5.82 -15.19
CA ILE A 13 -7.06 4.53 -15.82
C ILE A 13 -8.27 3.59 -15.81
N LYS A 14 -8.37 2.76 -16.86
CA LYS A 14 -9.42 1.73 -16.96
C LYS A 14 -9.12 0.54 -16.06
N LEU A 15 -10.14 -0.24 -15.74
CA LEU A 15 -10.00 -1.47 -14.95
C LEU A 15 -8.92 -2.44 -15.49
N SER A 16 -8.78 -2.54 -16.81
CA SER A 16 -7.75 -3.41 -17.42
C SER A 16 -6.35 -2.95 -17.09
N GLN A 17 -6.07 -1.65 -17.21
CA GLN A 17 -4.79 -1.04 -16.87
C GLN A 17 -4.53 -1.13 -15.35
N LEU A 18 -5.57 -0.88 -14.53
CA LEU A 18 -5.50 -1.01 -13.09
C LEU A 18 -5.07 -2.42 -12.67
N ARG A 19 -5.66 -3.46 -13.29
CA ARG A 19 -5.30 -4.87 -13.04
C ARG A 19 -3.87 -5.17 -13.45
N GLU A 20 -3.44 -4.67 -14.59
CA GLU A 20 -2.06 -4.85 -15.09
C GLU A 20 -1.03 -4.21 -14.14
N ILE A 21 -1.29 -2.98 -13.70
CA ILE A 21 -0.38 -2.25 -12.81
C ILE A 21 -0.35 -2.87 -11.40
N SER A 22 -1.53 -3.20 -10.84
CA SER A 22 -1.65 -3.65 -9.45
C SER A 22 -1.46 -5.16 -9.26
N GLY A 23 -1.61 -5.95 -10.33
CA GLY A 23 -1.67 -7.41 -10.23
C GLY A 23 -2.92 -7.94 -9.52
N VAL A 24 -3.91 -7.09 -9.20
CA VAL A 24 -5.14 -7.48 -8.50
C VAL A 24 -6.22 -7.83 -9.51
N ASP A 25 -6.86 -8.99 -9.34
CA ASP A 25 -7.94 -9.41 -10.24
C ASP A 25 -9.21 -8.57 -10.06
N GLY A 26 -10.04 -8.53 -11.13
CA GLY A 26 -11.24 -7.70 -11.16
C GLY A 26 -12.30 -8.09 -10.12
N THR A 27 -12.41 -9.37 -9.76
CA THR A 27 -13.36 -9.87 -8.76
C THR A 27 -12.97 -9.35 -7.38
N THR A 28 -11.68 -9.42 -7.05
CA THR A 28 -11.13 -8.87 -5.81
C THR A 28 -11.40 -7.36 -5.70
N LEU A 29 -11.13 -6.59 -6.77
CA LEU A 29 -11.40 -5.15 -6.79
C LEU A 29 -12.89 -4.84 -6.59
N GLN A 30 -13.79 -5.58 -7.26
CA GLN A 30 -15.23 -5.43 -7.07
C GLN A 30 -15.66 -5.74 -5.63
N ASN A 31 -15.06 -6.75 -5.00
CA ASN A 31 -15.32 -7.08 -3.61
C ASN A 31 -14.86 -5.97 -2.65
N TRP A 32 -13.73 -5.32 -2.94
CA TRP A 32 -13.26 -4.18 -2.14
C TRP A 32 -14.20 -2.97 -2.26
N VAL A 33 -14.72 -2.71 -3.47
CA VAL A 33 -15.75 -1.67 -3.67
C VAL A 33 -17.03 -2.00 -2.89
N LYS A 34 -17.55 -3.23 -2.97
CA LYS A 34 -18.74 -3.67 -2.24
C LYS A 34 -18.59 -3.55 -0.72
N ARG A 35 -17.38 -3.70 -0.20
CA ARG A 35 -17.07 -3.58 1.23
C ARG A 35 -16.76 -2.14 1.67
N GLY A 36 -16.78 -1.17 0.76
CA GLY A 36 -16.45 0.22 1.04
C GLY A 36 -14.96 0.48 1.29
N TRP A 37 -14.08 -0.44 0.91
CA TRP A 37 -12.63 -0.27 1.03
C TRP A 37 -12.02 0.46 -0.15
N LEU A 38 -12.76 0.57 -1.24
CA LEU A 38 -12.42 1.29 -2.46
C LEU A 38 -13.66 1.99 -2.99
N LEU A 39 -13.50 3.23 -3.45
CA LEU A 39 -14.58 3.96 -4.12
C LEU A 39 -14.88 3.37 -5.50
N ASN A 40 -16.14 3.56 -5.95
CA ASN A 40 -16.51 3.27 -7.33
C ASN A 40 -15.70 4.14 -8.31
N PRO A 41 -15.32 3.61 -9.50
CA PRO A 41 -14.72 4.42 -10.53
C PRO A 41 -15.71 5.48 -11.04
N VAL A 42 -15.20 6.66 -11.37
CA VAL A 42 -15.97 7.73 -12.00
C VAL A 42 -15.87 7.56 -13.53
N ASN A 43 -16.99 7.48 -14.24
CA ASN A 43 -17.02 7.24 -15.69
C ASN A 43 -16.19 6.02 -16.13
N LYS A 44 -16.16 4.96 -15.31
CA LYS A 44 -15.35 3.74 -15.51
C LYS A 44 -13.83 3.97 -15.45
N LEU A 45 -13.39 5.10 -14.92
CA LEU A 45 -11.99 5.45 -14.73
C LEU A 45 -11.67 5.51 -13.22
N TYR A 46 -10.51 5.01 -12.86
CA TYR A 46 -9.95 5.06 -11.51
C TYR A 46 -8.96 6.22 -11.43
N GLY A 47 -9.08 7.05 -10.40
CA GLY A 47 -8.18 8.16 -10.13
C GLY A 47 -6.85 7.70 -9.49
N ILE A 48 -5.91 8.64 -9.40
CA ILE A 48 -4.57 8.40 -8.85
C ILE A 48 -4.62 7.89 -7.40
N ASP A 49 -5.48 8.48 -6.56
CA ASP A 49 -5.59 8.07 -5.16
C ASP A 49 -6.24 6.68 -5.02
N GLN A 50 -7.18 6.33 -5.90
CA GLN A 50 -7.75 4.98 -5.94
C GLN A 50 -6.68 3.93 -6.33
N LEU A 51 -5.81 4.23 -7.29
CA LEU A 51 -4.68 3.36 -7.62
C LEU A 51 -3.72 3.24 -6.45
N ALA A 52 -3.34 4.36 -5.82
CA ALA A 52 -2.47 4.38 -4.66
C ALA A 52 -3.02 3.50 -3.52
N ARG A 53 -4.31 3.67 -3.20
CA ARG A 53 -5.01 2.86 -2.19
C ARG A 53 -4.96 1.36 -2.52
N ILE A 54 -5.21 1.00 -3.77
CA ILE A 54 -5.14 -0.40 -4.22
C ILE A 54 -3.72 -0.96 -4.04
N LEU A 55 -2.70 -0.20 -4.41
CA LEU A 55 -1.30 -0.60 -4.25
C LEU A 55 -0.93 -0.78 -2.78
N ILE A 56 -1.33 0.15 -1.90
CA ILE A 56 -1.10 0.07 -0.44
C ILE A 56 -1.78 -1.18 0.14
N ILE A 57 -3.04 -1.43 -0.20
CA ILE A 57 -3.74 -2.65 0.24
C ILE A 57 -2.99 -3.90 -0.25
N ASN A 58 -2.58 -3.91 -1.52
CA ASN A 58 -1.89 -5.05 -2.14
C ASN A 58 -0.50 -5.33 -1.51
N MET A 59 0.19 -4.29 -1.02
CA MET A 59 1.46 -4.43 -0.32
C MET A 59 1.33 -5.19 1.00
N MET A 60 0.19 -5.10 1.68
CA MET A 60 -0.01 -5.63 3.03
C MET A 60 -0.89 -6.87 3.11
N ARG A 61 -1.78 -7.13 2.13
CA ARG A 61 -2.86 -8.12 2.23
C ARG A 61 -2.41 -9.57 2.45
N ASP A 62 -1.16 -9.91 2.15
CA ASP A 62 -0.64 -11.27 2.32
C ASP A 62 -0.24 -11.56 3.79
N THR A 63 -0.06 -10.51 4.60
CA THR A 63 0.38 -10.61 6.01
C THR A 63 -0.56 -9.93 6.99
N VAL A 64 -1.38 -8.99 6.52
CA VAL A 64 -2.33 -8.25 7.37
C VAL A 64 -3.75 -8.48 6.91
N GLN A 65 -4.66 -8.74 7.85
CA GLN A 65 -6.09 -8.88 7.55
C GLN A 65 -6.65 -7.61 6.91
N LEU A 66 -7.46 -7.76 5.85
CA LEU A 66 -8.03 -6.63 5.10
C LEU A 66 -8.84 -5.65 5.97
N SER A 67 -9.51 -6.14 7.01
CA SER A 67 -10.21 -5.27 7.99
C SER A 67 -9.27 -4.35 8.77
N ARG A 68 -8.07 -4.83 9.12
CA ARG A 68 -7.03 -4.03 9.78
C ARG A 68 -6.40 -3.02 8.82
N ILE A 69 -6.20 -3.40 7.56
CA ILE A 69 -5.73 -2.49 6.51
C ILE A 69 -6.75 -1.36 6.31
N SER A 70 -8.04 -1.70 6.19
CA SER A 70 -9.10 -0.69 6.08
C SER A 70 -9.16 0.23 7.30
N PHE A 71 -9.02 -0.32 8.51
CA PHE A 71 -8.94 0.48 9.73
C PHE A 71 -7.75 1.44 9.70
N LEU A 72 -6.55 0.98 9.30
CA LEU A 72 -5.36 1.81 9.20
C LEU A 72 -5.55 2.96 8.20
N LEU A 73 -6.12 2.68 7.02
CA LEU A 73 -6.40 3.72 6.03
C LEU A 73 -7.44 4.72 6.53
N SER A 74 -8.45 4.27 7.27
CA SER A 74 -9.41 5.18 7.93
C SER A 74 -8.78 5.95 9.10
N TYR A 75 -7.79 5.38 9.79
CA TYR A 75 -7.02 6.09 10.82
C TYR A 75 -6.22 7.25 10.23
N ILE A 76 -5.75 7.14 8.99
CA ILE A 76 -5.04 8.20 8.27
C ILE A 76 -6.04 9.22 7.70
N ASN A 77 -6.99 8.75 6.89
CA ASN A 77 -7.82 9.58 6.03
C ASN A 77 -9.32 9.51 6.35
N GLY A 78 -9.70 9.09 7.56
CA GLY A 78 -11.09 9.10 7.99
C GLY A 78 -12.03 8.38 7.03
N ARG A 79 -13.05 9.09 6.55
CA ARG A 79 -14.05 8.55 5.63
C ARG A 79 -13.53 8.57 4.19
N ILE A 80 -13.68 7.45 3.48
CA ILE A 80 -13.21 7.28 2.10
C ILE A 80 -13.91 8.21 1.08
N ASP A 81 -15.11 8.73 1.40
CA ASP A 81 -15.95 9.53 0.52
C ASP A 81 -15.80 11.05 0.74
N THR A 82 -14.96 11.48 1.67
CA THR A 82 -14.65 12.89 1.96
C THR A 82 -13.15 13.08 2.06
N ALA A 83 -12.66 14.28 1.73
CA ALA A 83 -11.26 14.65 1.89
C ALA A 83 -11.04 15.65 3.04
N ASP A 84 -12.09 15.98 3.79
CA ASP A 84 -12.02 17.03 4.82
C ASP A 84 -11.23 16.60 6.05
N ASP A 85 -11.24 15.30 6.34
CA ASP A 85 -10.55 14.65 7.46
C ASP A 85 -9.27 13.90 7.05
N ASP A 86 -8.88 13.97 5.76
CA ASP A 86 -7.65 13.39 5.26
C ASP A 86 -6.43 14.14 5.81
N ILE A 87 -5.49 13.42 6.39
CA ILE A 87 -4.20 14.00 6.79
C ILE A 87 -3.21 14.05 5.63
N VAL A 88 -3.34 13.16 4.66
CA VAL A 88 -2.49 13.08 3.48
C VAL A 88 -3.24 12.41 2.32
N GLN A 89 -3.10 12.91 1.10
CA GLN A 89 -3.64 12.21 -0.09
C GLN A 89 -3.01 10.83 -0.25
N GLU A 90 -3.78 9.83 -0.69
CA GLU A 90 -3.29 8.45 -0.79
C GLU A 90 -2.15 8.29 -1.80
N SER A 91 -2.12 9.09 -2.85
CA SER A 91 -1.01 9.15 -3.80
C SER A 91 0.29 9.69 -3.17
N VAL A 92 0.19 10.68 -2.29
CA VAL A 92 1.31 11.22 -1.52
C VAL A 92 1.77 10.21 -0.45
N LEU A 93 0.84 9.57 0.25
CA LEU A 93 1.15 8.50 1.19
C LEU A 93 1.93 7.37 0.51
N TYR A 94 1.50 6.94 -0.68
CA TYR A 94 2.20 5.93 -1.47
C TYR A 94 3.61 6.39 -1.88
N ASP A 95 3.78 7.65 -2.25
CA ASP A 95 5.11 8.21 -2.56
C ASP A 95 6.03 8.19 -1.34
N TYR A 96 5.55 8.59 -0.15
CA TYR A 96 6.31 8.47 1.08
C TYR A 96 6.71 7.02 1.38
N ILE A 97 5.80 6.06 1.20
CA ILE A 97 6.10 4.63 1.38
C ILE A 97 7.24 4.21 0.46
N CYS A 98 7.17 4.55 -0.83
CA CYS A 98 8.22 4.21 -1.80
C CYS A 98 9.56 4.83 -1.43
N ARG A 99 9.59 6.12 -1.08
CA ARG A 99 10.81 6.83 -0.66
C ARG A 99 11.44 6.21 0.59
N VAL A 100 10.64 5.81 1.57
CA VAL A 100 11.15 5.09 2.75
C VAL A 100 11.74 3.75 2.37
N LEU A 101 11.04 2.97 1.51
CA LEU A 101 11.50 1.65 1.06
C LEU A 101 12.78 1.70 0.21
N ASP A 102 13.01 2.81 -0.51
CA ASP A 102 14.23 3.02 -1.30
C ASP A 102 15.47 3.26 -0.42
N ILE A 103 15.28 3.68 0.83
CA ILE A 103 16.37 4.04 1.75
C ILE A 103 16.60 2.98 2.83
N ILE A 104 15.53 2.33 3.31
CA ILE A 104 15.55 1.49 4.51
C ILE A 104 16.00 0.06 4.19
N ASP A 105 16.98 -0.44 4.92
CA ASP A 105 17.30 -1.87 4.90
C ASP A 105 16.18 -2.69 5.52
N PRO A 106 15.85 -3.87 4.97
CA PRO A 106 14.80 -4.74 5.51
C PRO A 106 14.98 -5.09 7.00
N ASP A 107 16.23 -5.28 7.45
CA ASP A 107 16.57 -5.67 8.81
C ASP A 107 16.89 -4.47 9.72
N ALA A 108 16.63 -3.24 9.26
CA ALA A 108 16.91 -2.04 10.04
C ALA A 108 16.09 -2.01 11.34
N PRO A 109 16.68 -1.61 12.47
CA PRO A 109 15.96 -1.45 13.73
C PRO A 109 14.92 -0.33 13.66
N ASP A 110 13.91 -0.38 14.53
CA ASP A 110 12.78 0.56 14.55
C ASP A 110 13.23 2.03 14.67
N ALA A 111 14.27 2.28 15.46
CA ALA A 111 14.83 3.63 15.60
C ALA A 111 15.36 4.18 14.26
N ARG A 112 15.97 3.33 13.41
CA ARG A 112 16.44 3.73 12.09
C ARG A 112 15.26 3.97 11.14
N LEU A 113 14.24 3.10 11.17
CA LEU A 113 13.03 3.29 10.37
C LEU A 113 12.35 4.61 10.69
N ARG A 114 12.15 4.94 11.96
CA ARG A 114 11.55 6.22 12.37
C ARG A 114 12.37 7.43 11.92
N HIS A 115 13.70 7.33 11.98
CA HIS A 115 14.58 8.38 11.48
C HIS A 115 14.40 8.61 9.97
N VAL A 116 14.37 7.54 9.17
CA VAL A 116 14.14 7.62 7.72
C VAL A 116 12.73 8.17 7.42
N ILE A 117 11.70 7.74 8.16
CA ILE A 117 10.35 8.30 8.01
C ILE A 117 10.37 9.81 8.26
N ALA A 118 10.99 10.27 9.35
CA ALA A 118 11.07 11.70 9.67
C ALA A 118 11.83 12.50 8.60
N GLU A 119 12.89 11.92 8.02
CA GLU A 119 13.63 12.53 6.91
C GLU A 119 12.75 12.64 5.65
N VAL A 120 12.09 11.54 5.27
CA VAL A 120 11.25 11.46 4.06
C VAL A 120 10.01 12.36 4.15
N THR A 121 9.42 12.51 5.34
CA THR A 121 8.24 13.35 5.58
C THR A 121 8.57 14.76 6.06
N SER A 122 9.81 15.21 5.93
CA SER A 122 10.24 16.55 6.38
C SER A 122 9.54 17.70 5.65
N ASP A 123 8.96 17.43 4.48
CA ASP A 123 8.17 18.35 3.66
C ASP A 123 6.65 18.29 3.99
N TYR A 124 6.23 17.43 4.91
CA TYR A 124 4.83 17.30 5.30
C TYR A 124 4.38 18.48 6.18
N GLU A 125 3.35 19.18 5.74
CA GLU A 125 2.69 20.22 6.51
C GLU A 125 1.49 19.65 7.27
N GLU A 126 1.52 19.74 8.59
CA GLU A 126 0.49 19.21 9.47
C GLU A 126 -0.84 19.95 9.27
N ARG A 127 -1.91 19.28 8.85
CA ARG A 127 -3.21 19.89 8.62
C ARG A 127 -3.97 20.19 9.92
N PHE A 128 -3.73 19.40 10.97
CA PHE A 128 -4.27 19.58 12.31
C PHE A 128 -3.38 18.89 13.34
N PRO A 129 -3.44 19.30 14.63
CA PRO A 129 -2.56 18.76 15.67
C PRO A 129 -2.58 17.23 15.76
N GLY A 130 -1.39 16.61 15.75
CA GLY A 130 -1.21 15.17 15.85
C GLY A 130 -1.33 14.41 14.52
N ALA A 131 -1.54 15.10 13.39
CA ALA A 131 -1.58 14.47 12.07
C ALA A 131 -0.23 13.87 11.68
N GLY A 132 0.89 14.52 12.02
CA GLY A 132 2.24 14.02 11.76
C GLY A 132 2.57 12.74 12.53
N ASP A 133 2.15 12.64 13.79
CA ASP A 133 2.32 11.42 14.59
C ASP A 133 1.50 10.25 14.00
N ARG A 134 0.27 10.54 13.54
CA ARG A 134 -0.57 9.55 12.86
C ARG A 134 0.06 9.07 11.56
N LEU A 135 0.60 9.98 10.74
CA LEU A 135 1.29 9.67 9.49
C LEU A 135 2.53 8.80 9.76
N THR A 136 3.37 9.20 10.72
CA THR A 136 4.57 8.44 11.13
C THR A 136 4.22 7.03 11.56
N THR A 137 3.23 6.88 12.44
CA THR A 137 2.78 5.57 12.93
C THR A 137 2.25 4.69 11.78
N ALA A 138 1.49 5.28 10.87
CA ALA A 138 0.94 4.55 9.74
C ALA A 138 2.03 4.09 8.76
N LEU A 139 3.00 4.96 8.45
CA LEU A 139 4.15 4.61 7.60
C LEU A 139 4.98 3.49 8.22
N GLU A 140 5.23 3.54 9.54
CA GLU A 140 5.93 2.47 10.27
C GLU A 140 5.21 1.12 10.12
N ILE A 141 3.90 1.09 10.31
CA ILE A 141 3.07 -0.12 10.15
C ILE A 141 3.10 -0.63 8.71
N ILE A 142 2.90 0.25 7.71
CA ILE A 142 2.82 -0.14 6.30
C ILE A 142 4.15 -0.71 5.82
N VAL A 143 5.26 -0.03 6.14
CA VAL A 143 6.60 -0.47 5.73
C VAL A 143 6.93 -1.83 6.35
N ARG A 144 6.69 -2.03 7.65
CA ARG A 144 6.92 -3.32 8.32
C ARG A 144 6.03 -4.43 7.77
N ALA A 145 4.77 -4.15 7.52
CA ALA A 145 3.85 -5.12 6.90
C ALA A 145 4.31 -5.52 5.48
N TYR A 146 4.80 -4.57 4.71
CA TYR A 146 5.35 -4.86 3.38
C TYR A 146 6.63 -5.68 3.45
N GLN A 147 7.57 -5.36 4.35
CA GLN A 147 8.78 -6.16 4.58
C GLN A 147 8.41 -7.61 4.96
N ALA A 148 7.44 -7.81 5.86
CA ALA A 148 6.93 -9.12 6.20
C ALA A 148 6.29 -9.84 5.00
N THR A 149 5.58 -9.13 4.12
CA THR A 149 5.01 -9.67 2.88
C THR A 149 6.11 -10.17 1.94
N ILE A 150 7.21 -9.42 1.79
CA ILE A 150 8.36 -9.84 0.96
C ILE A 150 9.00 -11.12 1.52
N LEU A 151 9.24 -11.17 2.83
CA LEU A 151 9.80 -12.36 3.49
C LEU A 151 8.88 -13.57 3.33
N LYS A 152 7.58 -13.40 3.53
CA LYS A 152 6.59 -14.46 3.31
C LYS A 152 6.65 -14.99 1.88
N ARG A 153 6.60 -14.09 0.88
CA ARG A 153 6.66 -14.48 -0.54
C ARG A 153 7.96 -15.20 -0.89
N HIS A 154 9.08 -14.80 -0.28
CA HIS A 154 10.35 -15.52 -0.44
C HIS A 154 10.26 -16.94 0.11
N THR A 155 9.70 -17.10 1.30
CA THR A 155 9.47 -18.42 1.93
C THR A 155 8.56 -19.30 1.08
N ASP A 156 7.44 -18.76 0.59
CA ASP A 156 6.50 -19.47 -0.28
C ASP A 156 7.22 -20.01 -1.55
N LYS A 157 8.06 -19.19 -2.19
CA LYS A 157 8.87 -19.63 -3.35
C LYS A 157 9.86 -20.76 -3.04
N LEU A 158 10.44 -20.79 -1.81
CA LEU A 158 11.30 -21.89 -1.40
C LEU A 158 10.50 -23.18 -1.24
N PHE A 159 9.29 -23.13 -0.71
CA PHE A 159 8.39 -24.28 -0.63
C PHE A 159 7.98 -24.78 -2.03
N GLU A 160 7.56 -23.89 -2.92
CA GLU A 160 7.22 -24.24 -4.32
C GLU A 160 8.39 -24.97 -5.01
N LYS A 161 9.63 -24.56 -4.73
CA LYS A 161 10.83 -25.24 -5.28
C LYS A 161 10.98 -26.67 -4.74
N ILE A 162 10.82 -26.88 -3.42
CA ILE A 162 10.90 -28.21 -2.80
C ILE A 162 9.78 -29.11 -3.35
N GLU A 163 8.57 -28.58 -3.50
CA GLU A 163 7.42 -29.32 -4.03
C GLU A 163 7.64 -29.72 -5.50
N ALA A 164 8.27 -28.84 -6.30
CA ALA A 164 8.61 -29.13 -7.71
C ALA A 164 9.74 -30.18 -7.85
N ASP A 165 10.72 -30.16 -6.96
CA ASP A 165 11.85 -31.12 -6.95
C ASP A 165 11.43 -32.51 -6.46
N GLY A 166 10.24 -32.66 -5.89
CA GLY A 166 9.69 -33.90 -5.33
C GLY A 166 10.30 -34.26 -3.96
N MET A 167 9.55 -35.05 -3.16
CA MET A 167 10.12 -35.56 -1.91
C MET A 167 11.27 -36.54 -2.23
N PRO A 168 12.42 -36.42 -1.56
CA PRO A 168 13.47 -37.43 -1.66
C PRO A 168 12.85 -38.79 -1.26
N GLN A 169 13.02 -39.79 -2.13
CA GLN A 169 12.60 -41.16 -1.75
C GLN A 169 13.39 -41.55 -0.50
N VAL A 170 12.69 -41.63 0.62
CA VAL A 170 13.27 -42.19 1.85
C VAL A 170 13.46 -43.67 1.59
N LEU A 171 14.70 -44.06 1.37
CA LEU A 171 15.13 -45.47 1.33
C LEU A 171 15.03 -46.09 2.74
#